data_71b9bf7d3a698192170e1de731539735
#
_entry.id   71b9bf7d3a698192170e1de731539735
#
_cell.length_a   1.000
_cell.length_b   1.000
_cell.length_c   1.000
_cell.angle_alpha   90.00
_cell.angle_beta   90.00
_cell.angle_gamma   90.00
#
_symmetry.space_group_name_H-M   'P 1'
#
loop_
_entity.id
_entity.type
_entity.pdbx_description
1 polymer ?
#
loop_
_entity_poly.entity_id
_entity_poly.type
_entity_poly.pdbx_seq_one_letter_code
_entity_poly.pdbx_strand_id
1 'polypeptide(L)'
;IVAALDTASRADRARLEREYATHRGGYHTLNREISRYIGLVREFSPGDPELVKGVLELMFSACRDLYDTLETEYGLKVSVSDHIEFEVTFMTRSLSDDHITIAAWANRDGRAPKSLAGRKDNPATYVGTETDQLYHDDNRTPRFIGSTDGTAYKELYPGQKTRIKSSVIWPVVDDEFGLRGTLVVHCDRVGFFTLDSEKLWRETLEPYTKRLALARVLAEKLAEGGTRLDF
;
A
#
# COMPACT_ATOMS: atom_id res chain seq x y z
N ILE A 1 -29.37 32.64 5.45
CA ILE A 1 -27.88 32.73 5.43
C ILE A 1 -27.30 32.12 6.71
N VAL A 2 -27.74 32.52 7.91
CA VAL A 2 -27.23 31.95 9.20
C VAL A 2 -27.45 30.44 9.29
N ALA A 3 -28.63 29.94 8.92
CA ALA A 3 -28.90 28.49 8.93
C ALA A 3 -28.03 27.70 7.92
N ALA A 4 -27.70 28.27 6.77
CA ALA A 4 -26.82 27.63 5.79
C ALA A 4 -25.37 27.57 6.28
N LEU A 5 -24.89 28.61 6.95
CA LEU A 5 -23.55 28.66 7.55
C LEU A 5 -23.43 27.66 8.72
N ASP A 6 -24.46 27.51 9.54
CA ASP A 6 -24.49 26.54 10.63
C ASP A 6 -24.48 25.09 10.12
N THR A 7 -25.19 24.81 9.02
CA THR A 7 -25.21 23.50 8.37
C THR A 7 -23.86 23.15 7.73
N ALA A 8 -23.19 24.10 7.06
CA ALA A 8 -21.86 23.93 6.50
C ALA A 8 -20.83 23.64 7.62
N SER A 9 -20.87 24.42 8.71
CA SER A 9 -20.01 24.23 9.88
C SER A 9 -20.19 22.84 10.55
N ARG A 10 -21.43 22.35 10.63
CA ARG A 10 -21.70 21.00 11.17
C ARG A 10 -21.19 19.90 10.24
N ALA A 11 -21.32 20.07 8.92
CA ALA A 11 -20.80 19.12 7.95
C ALA A 11 -19.27 19.04 8.00
N ASP A 12 -18.60 20.20 8.10
CA ASP A 12 -17.13 20.26 8.22
C ASP A 12 -16.66 19.65 9.55
N ARG A 13 -17.35 19.91 10.64
CA ARG A 13 -17.03 19.31 11.93
C ARG A 13 -17.23 17.79 11.92
N ALA A 14 -18.31 17.30 11.36
CA ALA A 14 -18.55 15.86 11.22
C ALA A 14 -17.55 15.18 10.30
N ARG A 15 -16.99 15.90 9.31
CA ARG A 15 -15.89 15.43 8.46
C ARG A 15 -14.60 15.32 9.28
N LEU A 16 -14.23 16.38 10.01
CA LEU A 16 -13.02 16.40 10.86
C LEU A 16 -13.07 15.33 11.97
N GLU A 17 -14.23 15.12 12.58
CA GLU A 17 -14.41 14.08 13.61
C GLU A 17 -14.23 12.66 12.99
N ARG A 18 -14.71 12.44 11.76
CA ARG A 18 -14.49 11.17 11.05
C ARG A 18 -13.02 10.98 10.65
N GLU A 19 -12.39 12.01 10.09
CA GLU A 19 -10.96 12.00 9.78
C GLU A 19 -10.13 11.66 11.02
N TYR A 20 -10.41 12.32 12.14
CA TYR A 20 -9.73 12.06 13.41
C TYR A 20 -9.98 10.64 13.94
N ALA A 21 -11.21 10.12 13.81
CA ALA A 21 -11.55 8.76 14.23
C ALA A 21 -10.83 7.71 13.37
N THR A 22 -10.70 7.95 12.05
CA THR A 22 -9.98 7.08 11.11
C THR A 22 -8.50 7.04 11.45
N HIS A 23 -7.86 8.20 11.66
CA HIS A 23 -6.46 8.27 12.07
C HIS A 23 -6.20 7.60 13.43
N ARG A 24 -7.05 7.86 14.40
CA ARG A 24 -6.95 7.24 15.74
C ARG A 24 -7.12 5.73 15.66
N GLY A 25 -8.06 5.24 14.84
CA GLY A 25 -8.25 3.81 14.58
C GLY A 25 -7.02 3.17 13.97
N GLY A 26 -6.41 3.81 12.99
CA GLY A 26 -5.17 3.37 12.35
C GLY A 26 -4.00 3.25 13.34
N TYR A 27 -3.79 4.24 14.21
CA TYR A 27 -2.74 4.19 15.24
C TYR A 27 -3.00 3.13 16.32
N HIS A 28 -4.25 2.93 16.73
CA HIS A 28 -4.59 1.85 17.68
C HIS A 28 -4.35 0.47 17.07
N THR A 29 -4.72 0.29 15.81
CA THR A 29 -4.44 -0.96 15.08
C THR A 29 -2.95 -1.19 14.95
N LEU A 30 -2.19 -0.17 14.54
CA LEU A 30 -0.73 -0.24 14.45
C LEU A 30 -0.08 -0.63 15.79
N ASN A 31 -0.44 0.03 16.89
CA ASN A 31 0.13 -0.27 18.20
C ASN A 31 -0.22 -1.70 18.68
N ARG A 32 -1.43 -2.16 18.43
CA ARG A 32 -1.85 -3.53 18.73
C ARG A 32 -1.04 -4.55 17.93
N GLU A 33 -0.85 -4.31 16.65
CA GLU A 33 -0.05 -5.15 15.75
C GLU A 33 1.41 -5.19 16.18
N ILE A 34 2.02 -4.03 16.45
CA ILE A 34 3.40 -3.95 16.97
C ILE A 34 3.54 -4.75 18.26
N SER A 35 2.58 -4.61 19.20
CA SER A 35 2.60 -5.36 20.47
C SER A 35 2.48 -6.87 20.25
N ARG A 36 1.62 -7.29 19.32
CA ARG A 36 1.49 -8.70 18.92
C ARG A 36 2.80 -9.23 18.34
N TYR A 37 3.48 -8.45 17.49
CA TYR A 37 4.73 -8.85 16.87
C TYR A 37 5.89 -8.92 17.85
N ILE A 38 5.99 -7.97 18.78
CA ILE A 38 6.98 -8.04 19.87
C ILE A 38 6.75 -9.32 20.69
N GLY A 39 5.51 -9.71 20.91
CA GLY A 39 5.15 -10.99 21.52
C GLY A 39 5.66 -12.18 20.70
N LEU A 40 5.30 -12.23 19.42
CA LEU A 40 5.70 -13.31 18.51
C LEU A 40 7.24 -13.44 18.41
N VAL A 41 7.97 -12.36 18.22
CA VAL A 41 9.45 -12.38 18.15
C VAL A 41 10.09 -12.87 19.44
N ARG A 42 9.44 -12.70 20.61
CA ARG A 42 9.94 -13.20 21.90
C ARG A 42 9.62 -14.68 22.14
N GLU A 43 8.55 -15.19 21.56
CA GLU A 43 8.04 -16.54 21.81
C GLU A 43 8.55 -17.57 20.80
N PHE A 44 8.94 -17.14 19.58
CA PHE A 44 9.32 -18.06 18.49
C PHE A 44 10.82 -17.99 18.17
N SER A 45 11.37 -19.13 17.84
CA SER A 45 12.76 -19.24 17.34
C SER A 45 12.82 -18.83 15.86
N PRO A 46 13.96 -18.30 15.38
CA PRO A 46 14.19 -18.11 13.94
C PRO A 46 13.91 -19.42 13.18
N GLY A 47 13.15 -19.37 12.09
CA GLY A 47 12.77 -20.55 11.31
C GLY A 47 11.44 -21.17 11.69
N ASP A 48 10.75 -20.66 12.72
CA ASP A 48 9.41 -21.14 13.06
C ASP A 48 8.40 -20.78 11.94
N PRO A 49 7.70 -21.77 11.35
CA PRO A 49 6.72 -21.52 10.28
C PRO A 49 5.59 -20.57 10.68
N GLU A 50 5.18 -20.57 11.95
CA GLU A 50 4.12 -19.68 12.43
C GLU A 50 4.59 -18.21 12.47
N LEU A 51 5.87 -17.97 12.76
CA LEU A 51 6.44 -16.61 12.68
C LEU A 51 6.48 -16.10 11.23
N VAL A 52 6.90 -16.95 10.28
CA VAL A 52 6.87 -16.63 8.84
C VAL A 52 5.46 -16.28 8.40
N LYS A 53 4.50 -17.14 8.72
CA LYS A 53 3.08 -16.92 8.42
C LYS A 53 2.57 -15.60 9.03
N GLY A 54 2.92 -15.33 10.30
CA GLY A 54 2.56 -14.09 10.97
C GLY A 54 3.09 -12.84 10.29
N VAL A 55 4.33 -12.87 9.78
CA VAL A 55 4.91 -11.74 9.03
C VAL A 55 4.20 -11.52 7.70
N LEU A 56 3.89 -12.59 6.97
CA LEU A 56 3.11 -12.49 5.72
C LEU A 56 1.69 -11.97 5.99
N GLU A 57 1.02 -12.49 7.01
CA GLU A 57 -0.30 -12.02 7.43
C GLU A 57 -0.29 -10.52 7.77
N LEU A 58 0.81 -9.99 8.36
CA LEU A 58 0.95 -8.56 8.62
C LEU A 58 0.95 -7.74 7.34
N MET A 59 1.72 -8.15 6.32
CA MET A 59 1.76 -7.45 5.04
C MET A 59 0.39 -7.47 4.36
N PHE A 60 -0.27 -8.62 4.32
CA PHE A 60 -1.60 -8.76 3.74
C PHE A 60 -2.66 -7.98 4.50
N SER A 61 -2.64 -8.00 5.85
CA SER A 61 -3.59 -7.23 6.65
C SER A 61 -3.40 -5.73 6.46
N ALA A 62 -2.17 -5.24 6.36
CA ALA A 62 -1.92 -3.82 6.08
C ALA A 62 -2.50 -3.38 4.73
N CYS A 63 -2.31 -4.18 3.68
CA CYS A 63 -2.90 -3.89 2.37
C CYS A 63 -4.43 -3.95 2.40
N ARG A 64 -5.01 -4.93 3.10
CA ARG A 64 -6.47 -5.09 3.23
C ARG A 64 -7.09 -3.94 4.01
N ASP A 65 -6.53 -3.59 5.16
CA ASP A 65 -7.05 -2.50 6.00
C ASP A 65 -7.01 -1.16 5.25
N LEU A 66 -5.96 -0.92 4.45
CA LEU A 66 -5.92 0.24 3.57
C LEU A 66 -7.00 0.18 2.48
N TYR A 67 -7.14 -0.97 1.82
CA TYR A 67 -8.18 -1.18 0.81
C TYR A 67 -9.58 -0.90 1.39
N ASP A 68 -9.90 -1.48 2.55
CA ASP A 68 -11.19 -1.29 3.23
C ASP A 68 -11.40 0.19 3.62
N THR A 69 -10.35 0.88 4.02
CA THR A 69 -10.38 2.33 4.30
C THR A 69 -10.72 3.12 3.04
N LEU A 70 -10.06 2.84 1.91
CA LEU A 70 -10.31 3.51 0.63
C LEU A 70 -11.71 3.23 0.11
N GLU A 71 -12.19 1.98 0.17
CA GLU A 71 -13.56 1.61 -0.20
C GLU A 71 -14.58 2.34 0.68
N THR A 72 -14.36 2.42 1.98
CA THR A 72 -15.27 3.10 2.91
C THR A 72 -15.30 4.61 2.68
N GLU A 73 -14.16 5.22 2.47
CA GLU A 73 -14.04 6.67 2.34
C GLU A 73 -14.45 7.18 0.96
N TYR A 74 -14.13 6.44 -0.10
CA TYR A 74 -14.27 6.90 -1.48
C TYR A 74 -15.15 6.00 -2.35
N GLY A 75 -15.21 4.68 -2.09
CA GLY A 75 -15.94 3.72 -2.89
C GLY A 75 -17.47 3.84 -2.76
N LEU A 76 -17.96 4.15 -1.56
CA LEU A 76 -19.40 4.12 -1.24
C LEU A 76 -20.13 5.48 -1.35
N LYS A 77 -19.41 6.57 -1.66
CA LYS A 77 -19.98 7.94 -1.58
C LYS A 77 -20.79 8.38 -2.80
N VAL A 78 -20.82 7.59 -3.86
CA VAL A 78 -21.43 7.99 -5.14
C VAL A 78 -22.36 6.88 -5.62
N SER A 79 -23.31 7.22 -6.49
CA SER A 79 -24.26 6.25 -7.05
C SER A 79 -23.54 5.01 -7.60
N VAL A 80 -24.22 3.89 -7.74
CA VAL A 80 -23.66 2.61 -8.24
C VAL A 80 -22.87 2.77 -9.54
N SER A 81 -23.18 3.80 -10.35
CA SER A 81 -22.45 4.15 -11.58
C SER A 81 -21.10 4.83 -11.37
N ASP A 82 -20.82 5.31 -10.15
CA ASP A 82 -19.63 6.11 -9.85
C ASP A 82 -18.71 5.46 -8.81
N HIS A 83 -18.91 4.17 -8.55
CA HIS A 83 -18.03 3.40 -7.65
C HIS A 83 -16.60 3.45 -8.17
N ILE A 84 -15.65 3.73 -7.28
CA ILE A 84 -14.21 3.72 -7.59
C ILE A 84 -13.65 2.37 -7.19
N GLU A 85 -13.04 1.66 -8.13
CA GLU A 85 -12.35 0.42 -7.84
C GLU A 85 -10.89 0.68 -7.46
N PHE A 86 -10.47 0.11 -6.33
CA PHE A 86 -9.10 0.21 -5.86
C PHE A 86 -8.37 -1.13 -5.96
N GLU A 87 -7.07 -1.04 -6.16
CA GLU A 87 -6.12 -2.15 -5.99
C GLU A 87 -4.93 -1.63 -5.18
N VAL A 88 -4.62 -2.29 -4.07
CA VAL A 88 -3.50 -1.96 -3.18
C VAL A 88 -2.47 -3.07 -3.31
N THR A 89 -1.21 -2.71 -3.55
CA THR A 89 -0.10 -3.67 -3.61
C THR A 89 1.08 -3.17 -2.80
N PHE A 90 1.69 -4.07 -2.03
CA PHE A 90 3.00 -3.85 -1.44
C PHE A 90 4.05 -4.54 -2.28
N MET A 91 4.96 -3.76 -2.83
CA MET A 91 6.03 -4.24 -3.69
C MET A 91 7.37 -4.05 -2.98
N THR A 92 8.22 -5.06 -3.07
CA THR A 92 9.55 -5.04 -2.45
C THR A 92 10.53 -5.81 -3.30
N ARG A 93 11.83 -5.70 -3.03
CA ARG A 93 12.81 -6.59 -3.63
C ARG A 93 12.68 -7.99 -3.03
N SER A 94 12.71 -9.01 -3.87
CA SER A 94 12.76 -10.40 -3.42
C SER A 94 14.04 -10.65 -2.63
N LEU A 95 13.93 -11.45 -1.57
CA LEU A 95 15.10 -11.86 -0.77
C LEU A 95 15.97 -12.90 -1.47
N SER A 96 15.45 -13.53 -2.55
CA SER A 96 16.13 -14.60 -3.26
C SER A 96 16.89 -14.16 -4.50
N ASP A 97 16.37 -13.16 -5.24
CA ASP A 97 16.90 -12.77 -6.54
C ASP A 97 17.08 -11.26 -6.75
N ASP A 98 16.80 -10.46 -5.70
CA ASP A 98 16.89 -8.99 -5.68
C ASP A 98 15.99 -8.27 -6.71
N HIS A 99 15.15 -8.98 -7.46
CA HIS A 99 14.17 -8.37 -8.34
C HIS A 99 12.92 -7.91 -7.58
N ILE A 100 12.27 -6.87 -8.09
CA ILE A 100 11.02 -6.38 -7.51
C ILE A 100 9.93 -7.45 -7.64
N THR A 101 9.17 -7.66 -6.57
CA THR A 101 8.04 -8.56 -6.50
C THR A 101 6.88 -7.92 -5.72
N ILE A 102 5.68 -8.45 -5.87
CA ILE A 102 4.53 -8.12 -5.03
C ILE A 102 4.54 -9.09 -3.84
N ALA A 103 4.77 -8.56 -2.64
CA ALA A 103 4.77 -9.33 -1.40
C ALA A 103 3.37 -9.46 -0.78
N ALA A 104 2.51 -8.45 -0.98
CA ALA A 104 1.12 -8.49 -0.50
C ALA A 104 0.22 -7.62 -1.37
N TRP A 105 -1.08 -7.89 -1.36
CA TRP A 105 -2.09 -7.13 -2.12
C TRP A 105 -3.46 -7.18 -1.46
N ALA A 106 -4.31 -6.23 -1.86
CA ALA A 106 -5.74 -6.25 -1.62
C ALA A 106 -6.48 -5.61 -2.79
N ASN A 107 -7.57 -6.21 -3.20
CA ASN A 107 -8.49 -5.73 -4.21
C ASN A 107 -9.86 -6.38 -3.97
N ARG A 108 -10.87 -5.95 -4.72
CA ARG A 108 -12.25 -6.41 -4.58
C ARG A 108 -12.40 -7.93 -4.67
N ASP A 109 -11.67 -8.56 -5.59
CA ASP A 109 -11.81 -9.99 -5.88
C ASP A 109 -10.94 -10.87 -4.98
N GLY A 110 -10.01 -10.29 -4.20
CA GLY A 110 -9.01 -11.01 -3.41
C GLY A 110 -7.99 -11.81 -4.25
N ARG A 111 -8.02 -11.65 -5.59
CA ARG A 111 -7.14 -12.36 -6.50
C ARG A 111 -5.78 -11.70 -6.61
N ALA A 112 -4.75 -12.52 -6.85
CA ALA A 112 -3.42 -11.99 -7.12
C ALA A 112 -3.42 -11.06 -8.35
N PRO A 113 -2.70 -9.92 -8.28
CA PRO A 113 -2.55 -9.02 -9.43
C PRO A 113 -1.99 -9.76 -10.66
N LYS A 114 -2.50 -9.43 -11.85
CA LYS A 114 -2.06 -10.06 -13.09
C LYS A 114 -0.55 -9.88 -13.36
N SER A 115 0.02 -8.75 -12.93
CA SER A 115 1.45 -8.49 -13.03
C SER A 115 2.31 -9.46 -12.21
N LEU A 116 1.79 -10.04 -11.14
CA LEU A 116 2.51 -11.06 -10.36
C LEU A 116 2.68 -12.37 -11.16
N ALA A 117 1.69 -12.74 -11.98
CA ALA A 117 1.83 -13.90 -12.86
C ALA A 117 2.94 -13.67 -13.89
N GLY A 118 2.99 -12.48 -14.51
CA GLY A 118 4.05 -12.12 -15.45
C GLY A 118 5.47 -12.14 -14.85
N ARG A 119 5.60 -11.84 -13.55
CA ARG A 119 6.88 -11.91 -12.84
C ARG A 119 7.42 -13.34 -12.73
N LYS A 120 6.56 -14.36 -12.64
CA LYS A 120 7.00 -15.76 -12.60
C LYS A 120 7.71 -16.18 -13.88
N ASP A 121 7.26 -15.65 -15.02
CA ASP A 121 7.83 -15.94 -16.33
C ASP A 121 9.03 -15.03 -16.65
N ASN A 122 9.05 -13.82 -16.09
CA ASN A 122 10.12 -12.84 -16.29
C ASN A 122 10.42 -12.10 -14.98
N PRO A 123 11.49 -12.47 -14.25
CA PRO A 123 11.88 -11.78 -13.00
C PRO A 123 12.07 -10.27 -13.14
N ALA A 124 12.48 -9.79 -14.31
CA ALA A 124 12.68 -8.37 -14.61
C ALA A 124 11.40 -7.63 -15.06
N THR A 125 10.21 -8.18 -14.85
CA THR A 125 8.93 -7.60 -15.29
C THR A 125 8.75 -6.15 -14.85
N TYR A 126 9.17 -5.81 -13.62
CA TYR A 126 8.99 -4.47 -13.06
C TYR A 126 10.12 -3.48 -13.40
N VAL A 127 11.19 -3.91 -14.10
CA VAL A 127 12.29 -3.02 -14.50
C VAL A 127 11.76 -1.90 -15.41
N GLY A 128 12.12 -0.65 -15.10
CA GLY A 128 11.68 0.55 -15.81
C GLY A 128 10.27 1.03 -15.47
N THR A 129 9.61 0.47 -14.44
CA THR A 129 8.38 1.02 -13.87
C THR A 129 8.69 2.19 -12.94
N GLU A 130 7.67 2.98 -12.60
CA GLU A 130 7.80 4.04 -11.57
C GLU A 130 8.23 3.47 -10.20
N THR A 131 7.80 2.25 -9.88
CA THR A 131 8.27 1.54 -8.68
C THR A 131 9.78 1.26 -8.74
N ASP A 132 10.27 0.75 -9.87
CA ASP A 132 11.69 0.48 -10.06
C ASP A 132 12.52 1.77 -10.02
N GLN A 133 12.05 2.83 -10.67
CA GLN A 133 12.71 4.13 -10.62
C GLN A 133 12.81 4.69 -9.20
N LEU A 134 11.81 4.44 -8.35
CA LEU A 134 11.83 4.89 -6.96
C LEU A 134 12.92 4.19 -6.14
N TYR A 135 13.27 2.95 -6.47
CA TYR A 135 14.40 2.25 -5.86
C TYR A 135 15.78 2.84 -6.22
N HIS A 136 15.84 3.58 -7.33
CA HIS A 136 17.04 4.28 -7.80
C HIS A 136 17.02 5.79 -7.49
N ASP A 137 15.95 6.30 -6.87
CA ASP A 137 15.78 7.71 -6.51
C ASP A 137 16.24 7.96 -5.08
N ASP A 138 17.32 8.69 -4.91
CA ASP A 138 17.87 9.05 -3.59
C ASP A 138 16.89 9.87 -2.75
N ASN A 139 16.01 10.66 -3.38
CA ASN A 139 15.04 11.51 -2.69
C ASN A 139 13.82 10.74 -2.17
N ARG A 140 13.56 9.55 -2.72
CA ARG A 140 12.44 8.67 -2.30
C ARG A 140 11.10 9.40 -2.21
N THR A 141 10.85 10.30 -3.16
CA THR A 141 9.61 11.09 -3.19
C THR A 141 8.45 10.26 -3.75
N PRO A 142 7.24 10.39 -3.18
CA PRO A 142 6.06 9.73 -3.73
C PRO A 142 5.83 10.10 -5.20
N ARG A 143 5.35 9.13 -6.00
CA ARG A 143 5.00 9.35 -7.41
C ARG A 143 3.49 9.38 -7.56
N PHE A 144 2.99 10.44 -8.19
CA PHE A 144 1.58 10.64 -8.47
C PHE A 144 1.34 10.52 -9.97
N ILE A 145 0.57 9.54 -10.38
CA ILE A 145 0.20 9.29 -11.77
C ILE A 145 -1.28 9.61 -11.90
N GLY A 146 -1.59 10.85 -12.29
CA GLY A 146 -2.97 11.33 -12.44
C GLY A 146 -3.69 10.67 -13.63
N SER A 147 -2.94 10.23 -14.65
CA SER A 147 -3.47 9.47 -15.79
C SER A 147 -2.45 8.45 -16.29
N THR A 148 -2.90 7.21 -16.48
CA THR A 148 -2.10 6.14 -17.06
C THR A 148 -2.14 6.13 -18.60
N ASP A 149 -2.95 6.98 -19.21
CA ASP A 149 -3.08 7.07 -20.68
C ASP A 149 -1.85 7.70 -21.33
N GLY A 150 -0.96 8.34 -20.52
CA GLY A 150 0.31 8.88 -20.96
C GLY A 150 1.34 7.82 -21.37
N THR A 151 2.34 8.25 -22.16
CA THR A 151 3.42 7.38 -22.65
C THR A 151 4.39 6.95 -21.55
N ALA A 152 4.50 7.71 -20.47
CA ALA A 152 5.41 7.42 -19.36
C ALA A 152 4.99 6.22 -18.50
N TYR A 153 3.69 5.89 -18.46
CA TYR A 153 3.23 4.74 -17.68
C TYR A 153 3.54 3.43 -18.41
N LYS A 154 4.40 2.61 -17.83
CA LYS A 154 4.74 1.29 -18.37
C LYS A 154 3.62 0.29 -18.09
N GLU A 155 2.98 -0.20 -19.14
CA GLU A 155 1.99 -1.26 -19.07
C GLU A 155 2.67 -2.63 -18.92
N LEU A 156 2.30 -3.37 -17.88
CA LEU A 156 2.91 -4.67 -17.55
C LEU A 156 2.17 -5.85 -18.20
N TYR A 157 0.90 -5.66 -18.56
CA TYR A 157 0.08 -6.63 -19.27
C TYR A 157 -0.97 -5.92 -20.14
N PRO A 158 -1.40 -6.53 -21.25
CA PRO A 158 -2.39 -5.91 -22.15
C PRO A 158 -3.69 -5.54 -21.43
N GLY A 159 -4.15 -4.32 -21.62
CA GLY A 159 -5.37 -3.79 -21.02
C GLY A 159 -5.21 -3.27 -19.58
N GLN A 160 -4.00 -3.17 -19.05
CA GLN A 160 -3.78 -2.57 -17.72
C GLN A 160 -4.27 -1.12 -17.68
N LYS A 161 -3.94 -0.31 -18.70
CA LYS A 161 -4.35 1.11 -18.79
C LYS A 161 -5.87 1.30 -18.95
N THR A 162 -6.60 0.30 -19.40
CA THR A 162 -8.07 0.38 -19.45
C THR A 162 -8.70 0.26 -18.07
N ARG A 163 -8.08 -0.51 -17.18
CA ARG A 163 -8.55 -0.77 -15.81
C ARG A 163 -7.98 0.21 -14.79
N ILE A 164 -6.70 0.51 -14.88
CA ILE A 164 -6.00 1.43 -13.99
C ILE A 164 -5.90 2.79 -14.68
N LYS A 165 -6.53 3.80 -14.10
CA LYS A 165 -6.56 5.16 -14.67
C LYS A 165 -5.69 6.15 -13.93
N SER A 166 -5.45 5.90 -12.63
CA SER A 166 -4.61 6.75 -11.79
C SER A 166 -3.91 5.89 -10.74
N SER A 167 -2.74 6.31 -10.29
CA SER A 167 -1.95 5.58 -9.30
C SER A 167 -1.15 6.52 -8.41
N VAL A 168 -0.93 6.09 -7.17
CA VAL A 168 0.10 6.64 -6.29
C VAL A 168 1.07 5.54 -5.90
N ILE A 169 2.36 5.82 -5.99
CA ILE A 169 3.45 4.95 -5.55
C ILE A 169 4.13 5.65 -4.38
N TRP A 170 3.99 5.06 -3.20
CA TRP A 170 4.47 5.63 -1.95
C TRP A 170 5.65 4.83 -1.41
N PRO A 171 6.79 5.48 -1.09
CA PRO A 171 7.93 4.78 -0.51
C PRO A 171 7.59 4.26 0.89
N VAL A 172 7.93 3.03 1.14
CA VAL A 172 7.90 2.40 2.46
C VAL A 172 9.32 2.45 3.01
N VAL A 173 9.55 3.39 3.92
CA VAL A 173 10.88 3.67 4.46
C VAL A 173 10.93 3.33 5.94
N ASP A 174 12.11 2.89 6.36
CA ASP A 174 12.52 2.77 7.74
C ASP A 174 13.62 3.78 7.99
N ASP A 175 13.51 4.57 9.05
CA ASP A 175 14.43 5.67 9.34
C ASP A 175 15.89 5.21 9.54
N GLU A 176 16.09 3.94 9.96
CA GLU A 176 17.43 3.39 10.20
C GLU A 176 18.02 2.72 8.95
N PHE A 177 17.19 2.05 8.13
CA PHE A 177 17.64 1.13 7.09
C PHE A 177 17.32 1.55 5.66
N GLY A 178 16.53 2.60 5.48
CA GLY A 178 16.24 3.14 4.18
C GLY A 178 14.97 2.57 3.52
N LEU A 179 14.95 2.46 2.18
CA LEU A 179 13.78 2.01 1.43
C LEU A 179 13.54 0.50 1.61
N ARG A 180 12.38 0.14 2.14
CA ARG A 180 11.96 -1.24 2.39
C ARG A 180 11.03 -1.79 1.33
N GLY A 181 10.41 -0.92 0.58
CA GLY A 181 9.45 -1.27 -0.46
C GLY A 181 8.67 -0.07 -0.94
N THR A 182 7.65 -0.33 -1.71
CA THR A 182 6.69 0.67 -2.18
C THR A 182 5.27 0.19 -1.95
N LEU A 183 4.45 1.06 -1.42
CA LEU A 183 3.01 0.86 -1.35
C LEU A 183 2.39 1.51 -2.58
N VAL A 184 1.79 0.72 -3.45
CA VAL A 184 1.17 1.18 -4.68
C VAL A 184 -0.34 1.08 -4.56
N VAL A 185 -1.02 2.18 -4.79
CA VAL A 185 -2.48 2.22 -4.87
C VAL A 185 -2.89 2.62 -6.26
N HIS A 186 -3.68 1.79 -6.89
CA HIS A 186 -4.29 2.02 -8.20
C HIS A 186 -5.78 2.28 -8.07
N CYS A 187 -6.34 3.10 -8.97
CA CYS A 187 -7.79 3.18 -9.14
C CYS A 187 -8.18 3.33 -10.62
N ASP A 188 -9.47 3.11 -10.89
CA ASP A 188 -10.07 3.18 -12.23
C ASP A 188 -10.53 4.59 -12.63
N ARG A 189 -10.18 5.62 -11.85
CA ARG A 189 -10.56 7.03 -12.09
C ARG A 189 -9.36 7.89 -12.43
N VAL A 190 -9.46 8.63 -13.55
CA VAL A 190 -8.45 9.62 -13.96
C VAL A 190 -8.44 10.78 -12.96
N GLY A 191 -7.24 11.28 -12.62
CA GLY A 191 -7.06 12.47 -11.78
C GLY A 191 -7.37 12.25 -10.30
N PHE A 192 -7.54 11.00 -9.85
CA PHE A 192 -7.82 10.71 -8.45
C PHE A 192 -6.60 10.95 -7.56
N PHE A 193 -5.43 10.49 -7.99
CA PHE A 193 -4.17 10.75 -7.31
C PHE A 193 -3.45 11.92 -7.98
N THR A 194 -3.36 13.06 -7.28
CA THR A 194 -2.67 14.26 -7.75
C THR A 194 -1.68 14.78 -6.73
N LEU A 195 -0.66 15.50 -7.20
CA LEU A 195 0.35 16.09 -6.32
C LEU A 195 -0.26 17.09 -5.34
N ASP A 196 -1.29 17.82 -5.75
CA ASP A 196 -2.00 18.79 -4.90
C ASP A 196 -2.64 18.14 -3.66
N SER A 197 -2.92 16.84 -3.73
CA SER A 197 -3.47 16.04 -2.64
C SER A 197 -2.41 15.26 -1.84
N GLU A 198 -1.11 15.54 -2.02
CA GLU A 198 -0.02 14.81 -1.35
C GLU A 198 -0.18 14.77 0.16
N LYS A 199 -0.54 15.89 0.80
CA LYS A 199 -0.72 15.94 2.25
C LYS A 199 -1.79 14.97 2.73
N LEU A 200 -2.94 14.92 2.04
CA LEU A 200 -4.01 13.99 2.34
C LEU A 200 -3.54 12.54 2.23
N TRP A 201 -2.84 12.22 1.14
CA TRP A 201 -2.34 10.87 0.92
C TRP A 201 -1.24 10.49 1.90
N ARG A 202 -0.40 11.43 2.31
CA ARG A 202 0.58 11.22 3.37
C ARG A 202 -0.10 10.79 4.66
N GLU A 203 -1.08 11.55 5.11
CA GLU A 203 -1.83 11.26 6.32
C GLU A 203 -2.58 9.93 6.25
N THR A 204 -3.16 9.61 5.09
CA THR A 204 -3.89 8.35 4.86
C THR A 204 -2.97 7.14 4.81
N LEU A 205 -1.82 7.22 4.13
CA LEU A 205 -0.96 6.07 3.84
C LEU A 205 0.07 5.78 4.94
N GLU A 206 0.47 6.79 5.72
CA GLU A 206 1.54 6.68 6.72
C GLU A 206 1.34 5.53 7.74
N PRO A 207 0.16 5.29 8.32
CA PRO A 207 -0.04 4.18 9.26
C PRO A 207 0.25 2.80 8.63
N TYR A 208 -0.10 2.64 7.36
CA TYR A 208 0.09 1.38 6.62
C TYR A 208 1.52 1.19 6.18
N THR A 209 2.20 2.25 5.72
CA THR A 209 3.61 2.18 5.34
C THR A 209 4.50 1.82 6.52
N LYS A 210 4.22 2.32 7.73
CA LYS A 210 4.94 1.94 8.95
C LYS A 210 4.75 0.45 9.30
N ARG A 211 3.54 -0.09 9.14
CA ARG A 211 3.28 -1.53 9.33
C ARG A 211 4.03 -2.38 8.32
N LEU A 212 4.04 -1.96 7.05
CA LEU A 212 4.73 -2.66 5.97
C LEU A 212 6.26 -2.60 6.16
N ALA A 213 6.81 -1.46 6.60
CA ALA A 213 8.24 -1.34 6.91
C ALA A 213 8.63 -2.30 8.03
N LEU A 214 7.87 -2.34 9.12
CA LEU A 214 8.09 -3.29 10.22
C LEU A 214 8.03 -4.73 9.75
N ALA A 215 7.00 -5.10 8.99
CA ALA A 215 6.84 -6.45 8.46
C ALA A 215 8.03 -6.84 7.56
N ARG A 216 8.52 -5.91 6.75
CA ARG A 216 9.68 -6.16 5.89
C ARG A 216 10.96 -6.36 6.68
N VAL A 217 11.24 -5.53 7.69
CA VAL A 217 12.39 -5.70 8.58
C VAL A 217 12.35 -7.06 9.28
N LEU A 218 11.18 -7.49 9.75
CA LEU A 218 11.02 -8.82 10.35
C LEU A 218 11.28 -9.94 9.34
N ALA A 219 10.80 -9.80 8.09
CA ALA A 219 11.07 -10.78 7.03
C ALA A 219 12.57 -10.90 6.74
N GLU A 220 13.29 -9.77 6.66
CA GLU A 220 14.73 -9.75 6.44
C GLU A 220 15.49 -10.44 7.59
N LYS A 221 15.12 -10.17 8.83
CA LYS A 221 15.71 -10.84 10.01
C LYS A 221 15.47 -12.34 10.01
N LEU A 222 14.31 -12.80 9.61
CA LEU A 222 14.02 -14.22 9.46
C LEU A 222 14.89 -14.87 8.36
N ALA A 223 15.05 -14.19 7.23
CA ALA A 223 15.89 -14.66 6.14
C ALA A 223 17.37 -14.73 6.54
N GLU A 224 17.89 -13.73 7.27
CA GLU A 224 19.25 -13.75 7.85
C GLU A 224 19.44 -14.96 8.79
N GLY A 225 18.39 -15.37 9.50
CA GLY A 225 18.36 -16.58 10.34
C GLY A 225 18.25 -17.90 9.57
N GLY A 226 18.30 -17.87 8.24
CA GLY A 226 18.24 -19.06 7.37
C GLY A 226 16.82 -19.51 7.01
N THR A 227 15.80 -18.75 7.37
CA THR A 227 14.42 -19.04 6.98
C THR A 227 14.16 -18.65 5.54
N ARG A 228 13.68 -19.58 4.73
CA ARG A 228 13.29 -19.30 3.34
C ARG A 228 11.91 -18.63 3.30
N LEU A 229 11.88 -17.41 2.77
CA LEU A 229 10.66 -16.65 2.51
C LEU A 229 10.49 -16.54 1.00
N ASP A 230 9.48 -17.21 0.47
CA ASP A 230 9.14 -17.16 -0.97
C ASP A 230 8.04 -16.09 -1.18
N PHE A 231 8.40 -14.87 -1.60
CA PHE A 231 7.52 -13.87 -2.19
C PHE A 231 8.15 -13.19 -3.37
#